data_206310f69c68ddca6ead3de60efb59bd
#
_entry.id   206310f69c68ddca6ead3de60efb59bd
#
_cell.length_a   1.000
_cell.length_b   1.000
_cell.length_c   1.000
_cell.angle_alpha   90.00
_cell.angle_beta   90.00
_cell.angle_gamma   90.00
#
_symmetry.space_group_name_H-M   'P 1'
#
loop_
_entity.id
_entity.type
_entity.pdbx_description
1 polymer ?
#
loop_
_entity_poly.entity_id
_entity_poly.type
_entity_poly.pdbx_seq_one_letter_code
_entity_poly.pdbx_strand_id
1 'polypeptide(L)'
;MRAQKNYQKMLEATIAGLKEQNRVPTLLLHSCCAPCSSYCLEYLSQSFHITVDYYNPNIYPEEEYHMRVQEQQRLIRELPAKYPIAFREGAYDKERFYEMARGMEEEKEGGERCFRCYELRLREAAETAKSLGMDYFTTTLSISPLKNAEKLNEIGDALAEEYGVAYLNSDFKKKNGYKRSVELSEQYGMYRQYYCGCVFSKRERDAQIAAKAAAQGI
;
A
#
# COMPACT_ATOMS: atom_id res chain seq x y z
N MET A 1 7.14 -7.07 28.66
CA MET A 1 6.28 -6.73 27.49
C MET A 1 6.94 -5.59 26.76
N ARG A 2 7.28 -5.74 25.45
CA ARG A 2 7.77 -4.61 24.66
C ARG A 2 6.61 -3.61 24.49
N ALA A 3 6.85 -2.34 24.78
CA ALA A 3 5.87 -1.29 24.53
C ALA A 3 5.49 -1.29 23.04
N GLN A 4 4.20 -1.36 22.75
CA GLN A 4 3.71 -1.38 21.37
C GLN A 4 4.11 -0.06 20.69
N LYS A 5 4.89 -0.15 19.60
CA LYS A 5 5.32 1.02 18.83
C LYS A 5 4.10 1.73 18.24
N ASN A 6 4.05 3.04 18.37
CA ASN A 6 3.00 3.86 17.73
C ASN A 6 3.54 4.45 16.42
N TYR A 7 3.37 3.72 15.34
CA TYR A 7 3.89 4.09 14.02
C TYR A 7 3.29 5.40 13.47
N GLN A 8 2.06 5.74 13.86
CA GLN A 8 1.48 7.03 13.49
C GLN A 8 2.19 8.20 14.17
N LYS A 9 2.54 8.07 15.46
CA LYS A 9 3.34 9.09 16.14
C LYS A 9 4.76 9.19 15.58
N MET A 10 5.35 8.08 15.13
CA MET A 10 6.65 8.08 14.47
C MET A 10 6.60 8.86 13.16
N LEU A 11 5.58 8.62 12.32
CA LEU A 11 5.34 9.39 11.10
C LEU A 11 5.22 10.89 11.38
N GLU A 12 4.40 11.26 12.36
CA GLU A 12 4.18 12.66 12.74
C GLU A 12 5.47 13.34 13.23
N ALA A 13 6.28 12.64 14.02
CA ALA A 13 7.57 13.13 14.49
C ALA A 13 8.55 13.34 13.33
N THR A 14 8.62 12.40 12.38
CA THR A 14 9.44 12.55 11.18
C THR A 14 9.02 13.77 10.36
N ILE A 15 7.71 13.94 10.10
CA ILE A 15 7.19 15.09 9.35
C ILE A 15 7.45 16.42 10.09
N ALA A 16 7.31 16.43 11.42
CA ALA A 16 7.61 17.63 12.22
C ALA A 16 9.08 18.05 12.11
N GLY A 17 10.01 17.08 12.26
CA GLY A 17 11.45 17.35 12.12
C GLY A 17 11.83 17.82 10.72
N LEU A 18 11.21 17.29 9.66
CA LEU A 18 11.42 17.77 8.29
C LEU A 18 10.96 19.23 8.10
N LYS A 19 9.81 19.59 8.69
CA LYS A 19 9.29 20.97 8.66
C LYS A 19 10.21 21.95 9.40
N GLU A 20 10.72 21.58 10.57
CA GLU A 20 11.67 22.39 11.34
C GLU A 20 12.97 22.64 10.55
N GLN A 21 13.40 21.65 9.76
CA GLN A 21 14.57 21.74 8.87
C GLN A 21 14.28 22.45 7.54
N ASN A 22 13.04 22.87 7.27
CA ASN A 22 12.59 23.36 5.96
C ASN A 22 12.93 22.39 4.80
N ARG A 23 12.90 21.09 5.06
CA ARG A 23 13.28 20.05 4.11
C ARG A 23 12.04 19.37 3.53
N VAL A 24 12.04 19.18 2.20
CA VAL A 24 11.02 18.42 1.47
C VAL A 24 11.73 17.27 0.74
N PRO A 25 11.88 16.10 1.37
CA PRO A 25 12.58 14.98 0.79
C PRO A 25 11.77 14.26 -0.28
N THR A 26 12.46 13.40 -1.04
CA THR A 26 11.86 12.47 -2.00
C THR A 26 11.33 11.23 -1.28
N LEU A 27 10.19 10.71 -1.74
CA LEU A 27 9.52 9.52 -1.19
C LEU A 27 9.05 8.58 -2.29
N LEU A 28 9.50 7.34 -2.28
CA LEU A 28 8.89 6.28 -3.06
C LEU A 28 7.72 5.68 -2.27
N LEU A 29 6.50 5.82 -2.81
CA LEU A 29 5.28 5.31 -2.19
C LEU A 29 4.77 4.09 -2.97
N HIS A 30 5.02 2.88 -2.45
CA HIS A 30 4.36 1.69 -2.98
C HIS A 30 2.84 1.79 -2.83
N SER A 31 2.11 1.68 -3.93
CA SER A 31 0.65 1.75 -3.97
C SER A 31 0.03 0.47 -4.51
N CYS A 32 -1.06 0.02 -3.88
CA CYS A 32 -1.81 -1.16 -4.32
C CYS A 32 -3.11 -0.82 -5.09
N CYS A 33 -3.66 0.36 -4.92
CA CYS A 33 -4.88 0.83 -5.60
C CYS A 33 -5.19 2.29 -5.26
N ALA A 34 -5.96 2.97 -6.08
CA ALA A 34 -6.35 4.36 -5.90
C ALA A 34 -7.09 4.64 -4.56
N PRO A 35 -8.10 3.85 -4.15
CA PRO A 35 -8.74 4.05 -2.86
C PRO A 35 -7.79 4.03 -1.67
N CYS A 36 -6.81 3.10 -1.66
CA CYS A 36 -5.83 3.00 -0.58
C CYS A 36 -4.83 4.16 -0.59
N SER A 37 -4.44 4.64 -1.77
CA SER A 37 -3.47 5.72 -1.89
C SER A 37 -4.07 7.12 -1.74
N SER A 38 -5.37 7.31 -1.88
CA SER A 38 -6.00 8.63 -1.89
C SER A 38 -5.67 9.47 -0.64
N TYR A 39 -5.92 8.95 0.55
CA TYR A 39 -5.54 9.62 1.80
C TYR A 39 -4.03 9.72 1.99
N CYS A 40 -3.29 8.66 1.65
CA CYS A 40 -1.84 8.68 1.78
C CYS A 40 -1.22 9.80 0.93
N LEU A 41 -1.69 9.98 -0.30
CA LEU A 41 -1.26 11.04 -1.20
C LEU A 41 -1.70 12.43 -0.72
N GLU A 42 -2.98 12.59 -0.31
CA GLU A 42 -3.48 13.84 0.28
C GLU A 42 -2.61 14.28 1.47
N TYR A 43 -2.27 13.35 2.35
CA TYR A 43 -1.51 13.62 3.57
C TYR A 43 -0.01 13.86 3.32
N LEU A 44 0.64 12.95 2.56
CA LEU A 44 2.09 12.97 2.37
C LEU A 44 2.55 14.03 1.37
N SER A 45 1.74 14.38 0.36
CA SER A 45 2.10 15.41 -0.62
C SER A 45 2.29 16.81 -0.02
N GLN A 46 1.90 17.01 1.24
CA GLN A 46 2.16 18.24 1.96
C GLN A 46 3.63 18.39 2.41
N SER A 47 4.39 17.27 2.43
CA SER A 47 5.72 17.24 3.04
C SER A 47 6.78 16.50 2.22
N PHE A 48 6.40 15.86 1.11
CA PHE A 48 7.29 15.04 0.30
C PHE A 48 7.09 15.28 -1.20
N HIS A 49 8.17 15.13 -1.96
CA HIS A 49 8.11 14.88 -3.40
C HIS A 49 7.88 13.39 -3.63
N ILE A 50 6.68 13.02 -4.07
CA ILE A 50 6.24 11.62 -4.13
C ILE A 50 6.42 11.05 -5.54
N THR A 51 7.01 9.85 -5.62
CA THR A 51 6.89 8.96 -6.75
C THR A 51 6.05 7.76 -6.31
N VAL A 52 4.87 7.58 -6.88
CA VAL A 52 4.05 6.38 -6.69
C VAL A 52 4.69 5.24 -7.47
N ASP A 53 5.05 4.18 -6.77
CA ASP A 53 5.55 2.92 -7.34
C ASP A 53 4.43 1.88 -7.34
N TYR A 54 4.01 1.46 -8.54
CA TYR A 54 2.89 0.54 -8.69
C TYR A 54 3.38 -0.86 -9.07
N TYR A 55 3.98 -1.57 -8.11
CA TYR A 55 4.41 -2.96 -8.26
C TYR A 55 3.46 -3.89 -7.51
N ASN A 56 2.59 -4.60 -8.23
CA ASN A 56 1.55 -5.46 -7.66
C ASN A 56 1.39 -6.77 -8.46
N PRO A 57 2.37 -7.67 -8.43
CA PRO A 57 2.33 -8.93 -9.18
C PRO A 57 1.25 -9.90 -8.68
N ASN A 58 0.65 -9.60 -7.53
CA ASN A 58 -0.39 -10.39 -6.91
C ASN A 58 -1.79 -10.14 -7.48
N ILE A 59 -2.03 -9.05 -8.20
CA ILE A 59 -3.38 -8.69 -8.65
C ILE A 59 -3.85 -9.66 -9.73
N TYR A 60 -5.06 -10.20 -9.55
CA TYR A 60 -5.71 -11.17 -10.42
C TYR A 60 -7.20 -10.82 -10.55
N PRO A 61 -7.79 -10.94 -11.74
CA PRO A 61 -7.14 -11.23 -13.02
C PRO A 61 -6.31 -10.06 -13.56
N GLU A 62 -5.66 -10.23 -14.71
CA GLU A 62 -4.79 -9.21 -15.31
C GLU A 62 -5.57 -7.96 -15.72
N GLU A 63 -6.81 -8.11 -16.14
CA GLU A 63 -7.71 -6.98 -16.45
C GLU A 63 -7.95 -6.09 -15.21
N GLU A 64 -8.06 -6.70 -14.03
CA GLU A 64 -8.17 -5.98 -12.75
C GLU A 64 -6.88 -5.18 -12.45
N TYR A 65 -5.71 -5.73 -12.78
CA TYR A 65 -4.44 -5.01 -12.65
C TYR A 65 -4.44 -3.74 -13.51
N HIS A 66 -4.74 -3.87 -14.79
CA HIS A 66 -4.76 -2.73 -15.70
C HIS A 66 -5.82 -1.67 -15.34
N MET A 67 -7.00 -2.10 -14.92
CA MET A 67 -8.04 -1.20 -14.42
C MET A 67 -7.56 -0.39 -13.19
N ARG A 68 -6.88 -1.04 -12.25
CA ARG A 68 -6.34 -0.35 -11.06
C ARG A 68 -5.19 0.58 -11.41
N VAL A 69 -4.34 0.27 -12.40
CA VAL A 69 -3.30 1.16 -12.90
C VAL A 69 -3.91 2.44 -13.45
N GLN A 70 -4.91 2.31 -14.33
CA GLN A 70 -5.61 3.46 -14.92
C GLN A 70 -6.26 4.33 -13.86
N GLU A 71 -6.93 3.72 -12.89
CA GLU A 71 -7.59 4.40 -11.79
C GLU A 71 -6.57 5.13 -10.88
N GLN A 72 -5.41 4.52 -10.62
CA GLN A 72 -4.34 5.16 -9.86
C GLN A 72 -3.79 6.39 -10.59
N GLN A 73 -3.56 6.29 -11.89
CA GLN A 73 -3.11 7.43 -12.70
C GLN A 73 -4.16 8.53 -12.78
N ARG A 74 -5.46 8.17 -12.87
CA ARG A 74 -6.57 9.14 -12.84
C ARG A 74 -6.57 9.91 -11.52
N LEU A 75 -6.50 9.20 -10.39
CA LEU A 75 -6.44 9.82 -9.07
C LEU A 75 -5.28 10.82 -8.96
N ILE A 76 -4.08 10.45 -9.41
CA ILE A 76 -2.90 11.34 -9.35
C ILE A 76 -3.14 12.63 -10.13
N ARG A 77 -3.81 12.57 -11.28
CA ARG A 77 -4.13 13.77 -12.08
C ARG A 77 -5.19 14.67 -11.44
N GLU A 78 -6.14 14.08 -10.72
CA GLU A 78 -7.29 14.80 -10.15
C GLU A 78 -7.05 15.30 -8.71
N LEU A 79 -6.13 14.64 -7.97
CA LEU A 79 -5.86 14.97 -6.57
C LEU A 79 -5.08 16.30 -6.47
N PRO A 80 -5.57 17.32 -5.73
CA PRO A 80 -4.82 18.53 -5.48
C PRO A 80 -3.65 18.24 -4.53
N ALA A 81 -2.45 18.16 -5.08
CA ALA A 81 -1.23 17.92 -4.34
C ALA A 81 -0.40 19.22 -4.25
N LYS A 82 0.26 19.45 -3.11
CA LYS A 82 1.16 20.60 -2.94
C LYS A 82 2.37 20.51 -3.87
N TYR A 83 2.90 19.31 -4.07
CA TYR A 83 4.00 19.01 -4.99
C TYR A 83 3.51 18.01 -6.02
N PRO A 84 3.96 18.10 -7.30
CA PRO A 84 3.61 17.13 -8.33
C PRO A 84 3.95 15.70 -7.90
N ILE A 85 3.03 14.77 -8.20
CA ILE A 85 3.19 13.36 -7.89
C ILE A 85 3.57 12.63 -9.18
N ALA A 86 4.74 12.00 -9.19
CA ALA A 86 5.17 11.13 -10.27
C ALA A 86 4.56 9.73 -10.16
N PHE A 87 4.43 9.03 -11.26
CA PHE A 87 3.95 7.65 -11.32
C PHE A 87 4.94 6.77 -12.06
N ARG A 88 5.26 5.63 -11.47
CA ARG A 88 6.05 4.54 -12.04
C ARG A 88 5.23 3.26 -11.99
N GLU A 89 5.01 2.64 -13.12
CA GLU A 89 4.46 1.29 -13.19
C GLU A 89 5.60 0.28 -13.09
N GLY A 90 5.53 -0.59 -12.10
CA GLY A 90 6.43 -1.73 -11.95
C GLY A 90 6.07 -2.88 -12.89
N ALA A 91 6.93 -3.86 -13.02
CA ALA A 91 6.64 -5.06 -13.80
C ALA A 91 5.44 -5.83 -13.24
N TYR A 92 4.54 -6.27 -14.12
CA TYR A 92 3.47 -7.21 -13.74
C TYR A 92 3.98 -8.65 -13.86
N ASP A 93 4.83 -9.03 -12.92
CA ASP A 93 5.48 -10.35 -12.83
C ASP A 93 4.66 -11.28 -11.91
N LYS A 94 3.54 -11.77 -12.42
CA LYS A 94 2.65 -12.65 -11.67
C LYS A 94 3.29 -13.99 -11.29
N GLU A 95 4.21 -14.48 -12.09
CA GLU A 95 4.94 -15.72 -11.83
C GLU A 95 5.71 -15.64 -10.51
N ARG A 96 6.37 -14.52 -10.25
CA ARG A 96 7.10 -14.27 -9.00
C ARG A 96 6.19 -14.30 -7.78
N PHE A 97 4.94 -13.80 -7.90
CA PHE A 97 3.96 -13.91 -6.83
C PHE A 97 3.52 -15.36 -6.60
N TYR A 98 3.22 -16.12 -7.66
CA TYR A 98 2.82 -17.52 -7.51
C TYR A 98 3.95 -18.40 -6.98
N GLU A 99 5.18 -18.14 -7.38
CA GLU A 99 6.35 -18.83 -6.85
C GLU A 99 6.53 -18.58 -5.35
N MET A 100 6.40 -17.32 -4.90
CA MET A 100 6.42 -16.95 -3.50
C MET A 100 5.27 -17.60 -2.71
N ALA A 101 4.08 -17.75 -3.29
CA ALA A 101 2.90 -18.30 -2.64
C ALA A 101 2.85 -19.84 -2.61
N ARG A 102 3.77 -20.53 -3.29
CA ARG A 102 3.81 -21.99 -3.41
C ARG A 102 3.85 -22.66 -2.03
N GLY A 103 2.94 -23.59 -1.79
CA GLY A 103 2.78 -24.32 -0.52
C GLY A 103 2.03 -23.53 0.56
N MET A 104 1.54 -22.31 0.23
CA MET A 104 0.74 -21.47 1.14
C MET A 104 -0.63 -21.12 0.56
N GLU A 105 -1.12 -21.88 -0.41
CA GLU A 105 -2.36 -21.61 -1.15
C GLU A 105 -3.59 -21.61 -0.22
N GLU A 106 -3.59 -22.49 0.77
CA GLU A 106 -4.69 -22.67 1.74
C GLU A 106 -4.61 -21.71 2.94
N GLU A 107 -3.54 -20.89 3.04
CA GLU A 107 -3.43 -19.89 4.09
C GLU A 107 -4.55 -18.84 3.97
N LYS A 108 -5.15 -18.48 5.10
CA LYS A 108 -6.18 -17.43 5.15
C LYS A 108 -5.60 -16.05 4.86
N GLU A 109 -6.45 -15.12 4.43
CA GLU A 109 -6.05 -13.71 4.33
C GLU A 109 -5.58 -13.17 5.69
N GLY A 110 -4.40 -12.53 5.71
CA GLY A 110 -3.74 -12.04 6.92
C GLY A 110 -2.71 -12.99 7.52
N GLY A 111 -2.58 -14.24 7.01
CA GLY A 111 -1.59 -15.22 7.43
C GLY A 111 -0.21 -15.03 6.77
N GLU A 112 0.64 -16.06 6.87
CA GLU A 112 2.05 -16.03 6.42
C GLU A 112 2.19 -15.71 4.94
N ARG A 113 1.33 -16.25 4.06
CA ARG A 113 1.30 -15.89 2.63
C ARG A 113 1.18 -14.38 2.43
N CYS A 114 0.35 -13.70 3.23
CA CYS A 114 0.20 -12.24 3.13
C CYS A 114 1.45 -11.51 3.61
N PHE A 115 2.15 -12.01 4.62
CA PHE A 115 3.40 -11.41 5.10
C PHE A 115 4.51 -11.52 4.07
N ARG A 116 4.63 -12.68 3.42
CA ARG A 116 5.55 -12.87 2.28
C ARG A 116 5.20 -11.95 1.09
N CYS A 117 3.90 -11.76 0.82
CA CYS A 117 3.44 -10.84 -0.21
C CYS A 117 3.77 -9.37 0.14
N TYR A 118 3.75 -8.98 1.43
CA TYR A 118 4.21 -7.64 1.83
C TYR A 118 5.71 -7.49 1.59
N GLU A 119 6.50 -8.47 2.00
CA GLU A 119 7.95 -8.47 1.81
C GLU A 119 8.31 -8.39 0.33
N LEU A 120 7.71 -9.22 -0.53
CA LEU A 120 7.94 -9.20 -1.97
C LEU A 120 7.77 -7.80 -2.56
N ARG A 121 6.69 -7.12 -2.20
CA ARG A 121 6.38 -5.78 -2.75
C ARG A 121 7.21 -4.67 -2.12
N LEU A 122 7.46 -4.75 -0.81
CA LEU A 122 8.30 -3.76 -0.12
C LEU A 122 9.77 -3.88 -0.49
N ARG A 123 10.25 -5.08 -0.79
CA ARG A 123 11.63 -5.32 -1.29
C ARG A 123 11.83 -4.65 -2.64
N GLU A 124 10.90 -4.83 -3.57
CA GLU A 124 10.95 -4.12 -4.86
C GLU A 124 10.90 -2.59 -4.68
N ALA A 125 10.06 -2.10 -3.75
CA ALA A 125 10.01 -0.67 -3.44
C ALA A 125 11.33 -0.16 -2.84
N ALA A 126 11.96 -0.89 -1.93
CA ALA A 126 13.25 -0.53 -1.34
C ALA A 126 14.39 -0.52 -2.38
N GLU A 127 14.44 -1.54 -3.23
CA GLU A 127 15.40 -1.65 -4.33
C GLU A 127 15.24 -0.50 -5.33
N THR A 128 14.00 -0.22 -5.73
CA THR A 128 13.68 0.91 -6.61
C THR A 128 14.05 2.24 -5.96
N ALA A 129 13.70 2.44 -4.69
CA ALA A 129 14.05 3.67 -3.97
C ALA A 129 15.57 3.89 -3.92
N LYS A 130 16.34 2.84 -3.68
CA LYS A 130 17.82 2.88 -3.72
C LYS A 130 18.32 3.26 -5.11
N SER A 131 17.81 2.60 -6.16
CA SER A 131 18.24 2.84 -7.54
C SER A 131 17.96 4.26 -8.03
N LEU A 132 16.88 4.87 -7.54
CA LEU A 132 16.46 6.23 -7.87
C LEU A 132 17.04 7.29 -6.92
N GLY A 133 17.82 6.91 -5.91
CA GLY A 133 18.39 7.83 -4.92
C GLY A 133 17.34 8.54 -4.09
N MET A 134 16.22 7.86 -3.75
CA MET A 134 15.16 8.41 -2.92
C MET A 134 15.60 8.51 -1.45
N ASP A 135 15.14 9.55 -0.74
CA ASP A 135 15.40 9.69 0.70
C ASP A 135 14.64 8.67 1.54
N TYR A 136 13.40 8.35 1.13
CA TYR A 136 12.50 7.46 1.86
C TYR A 136 11.74 6.51 0.93
N PHE A 137 11.30 5.38 1.49
CA PHE A 137 10.25 4.56 0.90
C PHE A 137 9.20 4.18 1.94
N THR A 138 7.98 3.89 1.50
CA THR A 138 6.88 3.38 2.34
C THR A 138 5.79 2.73 1.49
N THR A 139 4.67 2.35 2.12
CA THR A 139 3.55 1.69 1.43
C THR A 139 2.20 2.22 1.89
N THR A 140 1.23 2.24 0.99
CA THR A 140 -0.18 2.53 1.31
C THR A 140 -0.89 1.37 2.02
N LEU A 141 -0.29 0.19 2.11
CA LEU A 141 -0.94 -1.00 2.66
C LEU A 141 -1.43 -0.84 4.09
N SER A 142 -0.72 -0.04 4.91
CA SER A 142 -1.08 0.16 6.31
C SER A 142 -2.41 0.91 6.54
N ILE A 143 -3.03 1.47 5.48
CA ILE A 143 -4.35 2.10 5.58
C ILE A 143 -5.49 1.10 5.72
N SER A 144 -5.32 -0.11 5.18
CA SER A 144 -6.36 -1.13 5.23
C SER A 144 -6.50 -1.70 6.65
N PRO A 145 -7.74 -1.78 7.20
CA PRO A 145 -7.97 -2.43 8.48
C PRO A 145 -7.66 -3.94 8.45
N LEU A 146 -7.63 -4.55 7.26
CA LEU A 146 -7.32 -5.97 7.07
C LEU A 146 -5.82 -6.26 6.98
N LYS A 147 -4.97 -5.23 7.06
CA LYS A 147 -3.51 -5.38 6.96
C LYS A 147 -2.84 -5.15 8.31
N ASN A 148 -1.86 -6.00 8.62
CA ASN A 148 -1.07 -5.89 9.83
C ASN A 148 -0.02 -4.79 9.68
N ALA A 149 -0.29 -3.62 10.27
CA ALA A 149 0.61 -2.48 10.20
C ALA A 149 1.93 -2.71 10.94
N GLU A 150 1.93 -3.47 12.05
CA GLU A 150 3.15 -3.81 12.78
C GLU A 150 4.07 -4.64 11.88
N LYS A 151 3.54 -5.69 11.23
CA LYS A 151 4.31 -6.54 10.32
C LYS A 151 4.85 -5.77 9.10
N LEU A 152 4.06 -4.85 8.55
CA LEU A 152 4.51 -3.98 7.45
C LEU A 152 5.69 -3.09 7.85
N ASN A 153 5.65 -2.53 9.06
CA ASN A 153 6.73 -1.69 9.57
C ASN A 153 7.97 -2.51 9.94
N GLU A 154 7.82 -3.70 10.52
CA GLU A 154 8.95 -4.61 10.78
C GLU A 154 9.69 -4.97 9.49
N ILE A 155 8.95 -5.34 8.44
CA ILE A 155 9.52 -5.65 7.12
C ILE A 155 10.19 -4.41 6.54
N GLY A 156 9.53 -3.25 6.59
CA GLY A 156 10.09 -1.99 6.10
C GLY A 156 11.38 -1.59 6.80
N ASP A 157 11.44 -1.71 8.13
CA ASP A 157 12.64 -1.41 8.92
C ASP A 157 13.81 -2.35 8.53
N ALA A 158 13.55 -3.66 8.38
CA ALA A 158 14.57 -4.63 7.97
C ALA A 158 15.11 -4.35 6.55
N LEU A 159 14.23 -3.99 5.62
CA LEU A 159 14.60 -3.63 4.25
C LEU A 159 15.35 -2.28 4.20
N ALA A 160 15.02 -1.34 5.09
CA ALA A 160 15.76 -0.09 5.21
C ALA A 160 17.23 -0.32 5.59
N GLU A 161 17.49 -1.23 6.52
CA GLU A 161 18.85 -1.66 6.90
C GLU A 161 19.56 -2.37 5.75
N GLU A 162 18.86 -3.26 5.03
CA GLU A 162 19.42 -4.03 3.91
C GLU A 162 19.80 -3.15 2.70
N TYR A 163 18.93 -2.21 2.34
CA TYR A 163 19.11 -1.39 1.12
C TYR A 163 19.76 -0.02 1.39
N GLY A 164 19.82 0.42 2.65
CA GLY A 164 20.40 1.73 3.01
C GLY A 164 19.52 2.91 2.61
N VAL A 165 18.18 2.72 2.51
CA VAL A 165 17.19 3.77 2.27
C VAL A 165 16.24 3.82 3.45
N ALA A 166 15.91 5.00 3.97
CA ALA A 166 15.07 5.12 5.15
C ALA A 166 13.63 4.65 4.88
N TYR A 167 13.07 3.80 5.77
CA TYR A 167 11.66 3.46 5.72
C TYR A 167 10.83 4.48 6.51
N LEU A 168 9.81 5.06 5.88
CA LEU A 168 8.89 5.97 6.54
C LEU A 168 7.81 5.15 7.26
N ASN A 169 8.02 4.87 8.55
CA ASN A 169 7.07 4.13 9.38
C ASN A 169 5.69 4.78 9.37
N SER A 170 4.63 3.97 9.27
CA SER A 170 3.27 4.49 9.13
C SER A 170 2.19 3.52 9.63
N ASP A 171 1.09 4.08 10.11
CA ASP A 171 -0.19 3.38 10.29
C ASP A 171 -1.32 4.28 9.80
N PHE A 172 -1.47 4.38 8.49
CA PHE A 172 -2.39 5.32 7.83
C PHE A 172 -3.86 5.11 8.17
N LYS A 173 -4.27 3.97 8.75
CA LYS A 173 -5.65 3.79 9.22
C LYS A 173 -5.97 4.60 10.48
N LYS A 174 -4.94 5.00 11.24
CA LYS A 174 -5.11 5.83 12.44
C LYS A 174 -5.59 7.24 12.10
N LYS A 175 -6.07 7.98 13.12
CA LYS A 175 -6.57 9.35 12.98
C LYS A 175 -7.61 9.50 11.87
N ASN A 176 -8.51 8.53 11.75
CA ASN A 176 -9.56 8.49 10.73
C ASN A 176 -9.06 8.39 9.29
N GLY A 177 -7.79 8.02 9.04
CA GLY A 177 -7.27 7.94 7.68
C GLY A 177 -8.02 6.95 6.80
N TYR A 178 -8.42 5.79 7.33
CA TYR A 178 -9.27 4.86 6.59
C TYR A 178 -10.64 5.48 6.24
N LYS A 179 -11.29 6.15 7.20
CA LYS A 179 -12.56 6.86 6.95
C LYS A 179 -12.38 7.92 5.85
N ARG A 180 -11.29 8.72 5.95
CA ARG A 180 -10.99 9.73 4.92
C ARG A 180 -10.78 9.10 3.54
N SER A 181 -10.14 7.93 3.45
CA SER A 181 -9.98 7.21 2.16
C SER A 181 -11.32 6.74 1.56
N VAL A 182 -12.32 6.45 2.40
CA VAL A 182 -13.68 6.15 1.93
C VAL A 182 -14.35 7.41 1.38
N GLU A 183 -14.30 8.51 2.13
CA GLU A 183 -14.83 9.81 1.69
C GLU A 183 -14.21 10.27 0.36
N LEU A 184 -12.88 10.16 0.24
CA LEU A 184 -12.19 10.49 -1.02
C LEU A 184 -12.60 9.56 -2.16
N SER A 185 -12.84 8.27 -1.87
CA SER A 185 -13.31 7.34 -2.90
C SER A 185 -14.70 7.71 -3.43
N GLU A 186 -15.59 8.18 -2.57
CA GLU A 186 -16.91 8.70 -2.96
C GLU A 186 -16.77 10.03 -3.73
N GLN A 187 -15.96 10.96 -3.22
CA GLN A 187 -15.71 12.27 -3.83
C GLN A 187 -15.19 12.16 -5.28
N TYR A 188 -14.27 11.22 -5.53
CA TYR A 188 -13.66 11.01 -6.85
C TYR A 188 -14.32 9.89 -7.66
N GLY A 189 -15.44 9.30 -7.19
CA GLY A 189 -16.12 8.19 -7.85
C GLY A 189 -15.20 7.01 -8.14
N MET A 190 -14.32 6.64 -7.18
CA MET A 190 -13.32 5.62 -7.39
C MET A 190 -13.90 4.21 -7.35
N TYR A 191 -13.42 3.37 -8.24
CA TYR A 191 -13.66 1.93 -8.15
C TYR A 191 -13.06 1.35 -6.86
N ARG A 192 -13.91 0.79 -6.01
CA ARG A 192 -13.50 0.10 -4.78
C ARG A 192 -13.69 -1.41 -4.93
N GLN A 193 -12.58 -2.11 -5.00
CA GLN A 193 -12.56 -3.56 -5.07
C GLN A 193 -12.99 -4.20 -3.74
N TYR A 194 -13.63 -5.36 -3.82
CA TYR A 194 -14.15 -6.09 -2.65
C TYR A 194 -13.16 -7.13 -2.08
N TYR A 195 -11.99 -7.32 -2.72
CA TYR A 195 -10.94 -8.24 -2.30
C TYR A 195 -9.56 -7.58 -2.36
N CYS A 196 -8.56 -8.16 -1.69
CA CYS A 196 -7.21 -7.59 -1.60
C CYS A 196 -6.52 -7.40 -2.97
N GLY A 197 -6.81 -8.29 -3.92
CA GLY A 197 -6.25 -8.30 -5.27
C GLY A 197 -5.77 -9.68 -5.72
N CYS A 198 -5.26 -10.53 -4.84
CA CYS A 198 -4.76 -11.84 -5.24
C CYS A 198 -5.89 -12.87 -5.46
N VAL A 199 -5.59 -13.91 -6.26
CA VAL A 199 -6.53 -14.99 -6.56
C VAL A 199 -7.08 -15.67 -5.31
N PHE A 200 -6.26 -15.82 -4.26
CA PHE A 200 -6.64 -16.46 -3.02
C PHE A 200 -7.67 -15.64 -2.24
N SER A 201 -7.43 -14.32 -2.07
CA SER A 201 -8.40 -13.45 -1.41
C SER A 201 -9.68 -13.29 -2.23
N LYS A 202 -9.60 -13.36 -3.57
CA LYS A 202 -10.79 -13.38 -4.43
C LYS A 202 -11.64 -14.62 -4.19
N ARG A 203 -11.03 -15.82 -4.20
CA ARG A 203 -11.71 -17.09 -3.93
C ARG A 203 -12.39 -17.08 -2.55
N GLU A 204 -11.69 -16.62 -1.53
CA GLU A 204 -12.21 -16.52 -0.17
C GLU A 204 -13.43 -15.58 -0.08
N ARG A 205 -13.36 -14.41 -0.74
CA ARG A 205 -14.47 -13.45 -0.78
C ARG A 205 -15.65 -13.93 -1.59
N ASP A 206 -15.42 -14.53 -2.75
CA ASP A 206 -16.47 -15.10 -3.58
C ASP A 206 -17.24 -16.20 -2.82
N ALA A 207 -16.53 -17.07 -2.10
CA ALA A 207 -17.14 -18.09 -1.24
C ALA A 207 -17.97 -17.49 -0.09
N GLN A 208 -17.47 -16.42 0.55
CA GLN A 208 -18.21 -15.70 1.61
C GLN A 208 -19.48 -15.05 1.08
N ILE A 209 -19.44 -14.46 -0.12
CA ILE A 209 -20.60 -13.85 -0.78
C ILE A 209 -21.63 -14.92 -1.13
N ALA A 210 -21.20 -16.03 -1.73
CA ALA A 210 -22.08 -17.16 -2.08
C ALA A 210 -22.77 -17.77 -0.83
N ALA A 211 -22.00 -17.96 0.27
CA ALA A 211 -22.55 -18.47 1.52
C ALA A 211 -23.59 -17.52 2.14
N LYS A 212 -23.38 -16.21 2.06
CA LYS A 212 -24.37 -15.22 2.53
C LYS A 212 -25.63 -15.20 1.68
N ALA A 213 -25.52 -15.27 0.35
CA ALA A 213 -26.66 -15.33 -0.55
C ALA A 213 -27.50 -16.57 -0.28
N ALA A 214 -26.87 -17.75 -0.15
CA ALA A 214 -27.54 -18.98 0.20
C ALA A 214 -28.29 -18.94 1.56
N ALA A 215 -27.69 -18.27 2.56
CA ALA A 215 -28.31 -18.09 3.88
C ALA A 215 -29.51 -17.11 3.87
N GLN A 216 -29.58 -16.23 2.87
CA GLN A 216 -30.67 -15.25 2.71
C GLN A 216 -31.76 -15.73 1.72
N GLY A 217 -31.61 -16.92 1.14
CA GLY A 217 -32.58 -17.49 0.21
C GLY A 217 -32.63 -16.80 -1.16
N ILE A 218 -31.55 -16.16 -1.56
CA ILE A 218 -31.36 -15.45 -2.84
C ILE A 218 -30.48 -16.29 -3.76
#